data_051358a03c3d8b676ffcd490c734b51c
#
_entry.id   051358a03c3d8b676ffcd490c734b51c
#
_cell.length_a   1.000
_cell.length_b   1.000
_cell.length_c   1.000
_cell.angle_alpha   90.00
_cell.angle_beta   90.00
_cell.angle_gamma   90.00
#
_symmetry.space_group_name_H-M   'P 1'
#
loop_
_entity.id
_entity.type
_entity.pdbx_description
1 polymer ?
#
loop_
_entity_poly.entity_id
_entity_poly.type
_entity_poly.pdbx_seq_one_letter_code
_entity_poly.pdbx_strand_id
1 'polypeptide(L)'
;MNKMKRIDFENGSVTGNILGATLPMLVAQILNLLYNIVDRVYIARIPKVGTTALGAVGLCFPIIVIITAFSNLFGSGGAPLFSIYRGKKQENTAVQIMDTSFSMLCICGVFLMLIGFLFARPILVVFGASSNALTYAYPYIMIYLIGTLPSMISIGMNPFINAQGYSTIGMLSVAIGAVANLLLDPLFIFVLGFGVQGAAIATILSQTLSAAFVLFFLTRKSELRVRLLRKNEVPQCTGYAKDIVSLGSAGFIMQLTNSLVTICCNNVLSVTGGNIYISVMTIISSIRQLVETPLHAINEGASPILSYNYGACRPKHVRKAGAILSVMVLVYTAVTWSMIILIPEFLIRIFSSDTVLLKDAVIALKQYFAAFIFMDLQYIGQTVFKSLNKKKFAIFFSLLRKVFIVVPLTYLMPYALHMGTKGVFLAEPVSNVIGGSICFVTMLCTVLPELKKMEK
;
A
#
# COMPACT_ATOMS: atom_id res chain seq x y z
N MET A 1 5.12 -29.34 -18.52
CA MET A 1 4.94 -28.09 -17.76
C MET A 1 3.74 -28.32 -16.84
N ASN A 2 3.98 -28.43 -15.51
CA ASN A 2 2.89 -28.57 -14.54
C ASN A 2 1.91 -27.41 -14.73
N LYS A 3 0.60 -27.72 -14.77
CA LYS A 3 -0.45 -26.67 -14.76
C LYS A 3 -0.18 -25.75 -13.57
N MET A 4 0.15 -24.48 -13.84
CA MET A 4 0.33 -23.48 -12.79
C MET A 4 -0.90 -23.51 -11.89
N LYS A 5 -0.70 -23.70 -10.58
CA LYS A 5 -1.78 -23.88 -9.62
C LYS A 5 -2.60 -22.58 -9.57
N ARG A 6 -3.79 -22.62 -10.15
CA ARG A 6 -4.76 -21.52 -10.14
C ARG A 6 -5.76 -21.77 -9.02
N ILE A 7 -6.12 -20.72 -8.33
CA ILE A 7 -7.20 -20.74 -7.34
C ILE A 7 -8.53 -20.75 -8.10
N ASP A 8 -9.36 -21.74 -7.82
CA ASP A 8 -10.69 -21.85 -8.43
C ASP A 8 -11.71 -21.09 -7.56
N PHE A 9 -12.04 -19.88 -7.98
CA PHE A 9 -13.03 -19.04 -7.28
C PHE A 9 -14.46 -19.57 -7.46
N GLU A 10 -14.71 -20.41 -8.46
CA GLU A 10 -16.04 -20.91 -8.79
C GLU A 10 -16.41 -22.15 -7.98
N ASN A 11 -15.55 -23.16 -7.94
CA ASN A 11 -15.83 -24.47 -7.36
C ASN A 11 -15.01 -24.74 -6.09
N GLY A 12 -13.96 -23.95 -5.84
CA GLY A 12 -13.09 -24.11 -4.69
C GLY A 12 -13.78 -23.67 -3.38
N SER A 13 -13.32 -24.22 -2.25
CA SER A 13 -13.80 -23.77 -0.95
C SER A 13 -13.38 -22.33 -0.68
N VAL A 14 -14.28 -21.50 -0.17
CA VAL A 14 -14.03 -20.08 0.13
C VAL A 14 -12.81 -19.93 1.06
N THR A 15 -12.70 -20.76 2.09
CA THR A 15 -11.57 -20.74 3.03
C THR A 15 -10.27 -21.09 2.34
N GLY A 16 -10.26 -22.17 1.54
CA GLY A 16 -9.06 -22.59 0.77
C GLY A 16 -8.61 -21.53 -0.23
N ASN A 17 -9.57 -20.86 -0.89
CA ASN A 17 -9.29 -19.79 -1.82
C ASN A 17 -8.68 -18.56 -1.14
N ILE A 18 -9.21 -18.13 0.01
CA ILE A 18 -8.66 -17.00 0.76
C ILE A 18 -7.26 -17.31 1.27
N LEU A 19 -7.04 -18.47 1.90
CA LEU A 19 -5.71 -18.86 2.37
C LEU A 19 -4.73 -19.01 1.22
N GLY A 20 -5.16 -19.65 0.12
CA GLY A 20 -4.35 -19.82 -1.09
C GLY A 20 -3.96 -18.51 -1.78
N ALA A 21 -4.78 -17.45 -1.63
CA ALA A 21 -4.45 -16.11 -2.11
C ALA A 21 -3.61 -15.33 -1.10
N THR A 22 -3.97 -15.37 0.17
CA THR A 22 -3.34 -14.56 1.22
C THR A 22 -1.90 -14.97 1.51
N LEU A 23 -1.60 -16.29 1.57
CA LEU A 23 -0.25 -16.75 1.90
C LEU A 23 0.82 -16.26 0.90
N PRO A 24 0.64 -16.42 -0.43
CA PRO A 24 1.60 -15.86 -1.38
C PRO A 24 1.72 -14.32 -1.27
N MET A 25 0.61 -13.62 -1.05
CA MET A 25 0.64 -12.15 -0.90
C MET A 25 1.36 -11.73 0.37
N LEU A 26 1.22 -12.47 1.47
CA LEU A 26 1.97 -12.23 2.70
C LEU A 26 3.49 -12.35 2.45
N VAL A 27 3.90 -13.41 1.76
CA VAL A 27 5.32 -13.59 1.38
C VAL A 27 5.80 -12.45 0.50
N ALA A 28 5.00 -12.05 -0.51
CA ALA A 28 5.34 -10.92 -1.37
C ALA A 28 5.53 -9.61 -0.60
N GLN A 29 4.64 -9.31 0.34
CA GLN A 29 4.72 -8.09 1.15
C GLN A 29 5.91 -8.12 2.13
N ILE A 30 6.23 -9.27 2.72
CA ILE A 30 7.42 -9.43 3.56
C ILE A 30 8.69 -9.23 2.72
N LEU A 31 8.78 -9.82 1.54
CA LEU A 31 9.92 -9.62 0.63
C LEU A 31 10.07 -8.16 0.24
N ASN A 32 8.95 -7.48 -0.06
CA ASN A 32 8.93 -6.05 -0.38
C ASN A 32 9.44 -5.19 0.80
N LEU A 33 9.03 -5.52 2.03
CA LEU A 33 9.51 -4.84 3.23
C LEU A 33 11.02 -5.07 3.43
N LEU A 34 11.47 -6.31 3.30
CA LEU A 34 12.88 -6.68 3.50
C LEU A 34 13.79 -5.98 2.50
N TYR A 35 13.45 -5.98 1.21
CA TYR A 35 14.31 -5.32 0.23
C TYR A 35 14.38 -3.80 0.48
N ASN A 36 13.28 -3.14 0.88
CA ASN A 36 13.30 -1.71 1.21
C ASN A 36 14.21 -1.39 2.41
N ILE A 37 14.27 -2.30 3.39
CA ILE A 37 15.17 -2.14 4.55
C ILE A 37 16.62 -2.33 4.11
N VAL A 38 16.90 -3.37 3.33
CA VAL A 38 18.26 -3.72 2.90
C VAL A 38 18.84 -2.65 1.97
N ASP A 39 18.04 -2.11 1.04
CA ASP A 39 18.44 -0.99 0.16
C ASP A 39 18.91 0.22 0.99
N ARG A 40 18.14 0.61 2.02
CA ARG A 40 18.54 1.69 2.94
C ARG A 40 19.83 1.39 3.70
N VAL A 41 20.02 0.12 4.12
CA VAL A 41 21.26 -0.31 4.80
C VAL A 41 22.45 -0.20 3.85
N TYR A 42 22.32 -0.59 2.59
CA TYR A 42 23.39 -0.45 1.61
C TYR A 42 23.72 1.03 1.35
N ILE A 43 22.71 1.89 1.15
CA ILE A 43 22.94 3.33 0.98
C ILE A 43 23.63 3.95 2.20
N ALA A 44 23.21 3.58 3.41
CA ALA A 44 23.83 4.06 4.65
C ALA A 44 25.30 3.64 4.81
N ARG A 45 25.71 2.53 4.19
CA ARG A 45 27.08 1.99 4.23
C ARG A 45 28.00 2.52 3.11
N ILE A 46 27.55 3.45 2.27
CA ILE A 46 28.40 4.06 1.25
C ILE A 46 29.56 4.82 1.95
N PRO A 47 30.82 4.52 1.63
CA PRO A 47 31.96 5.15 2.30
C PRO A 47 31.93 6.66 2.17
N LYS A 48 32.26 7.39 3.25
CA LYS A 48 32.36 8.85 3.37
C LYS A 48 31.05 9.65 3.28
N VAL A 49 30.00 9.11 2.64
CA VAL A 49 28.77 9.89 2.33
C VAL A 49 27.47 9.19 2.79
N GLY A 50 27.51 7.99 3.35
CA GLY A 50 26.34 7.14 3.61
C GLY A 50 25.21 7.83 4.39
N THR A 51 25.51 8.56 5.47
CA THR A 51 24.51 9.29 6.25
C THR A 51 23.86 10.44 5.46
N THR A 52 24.68 11.22 4.73
CA THR A 52 24.19 12.31 3.87
C THR A 52 23.40 11.76 2.69
N ALA A 53 23.87 10.67 2.10
CA ALA A 53 23.22 9.96 1.00
C ALA A 53 21.85 9.41 1.42
N LEU A 54 21.76 8.77 2.57
CA LEU A 54 20.49 8.25 3.11
C LEU A 54 19.47 9.37 3.35
N GLY A 55 19.92 10.49 3.92
CA GLY A 55 19.06 11.67 4.10
C GLY A 55 18.59 12.25 2.76
N ALA A 56 19.48 12.33 1.78
CA ALA A 56 19.17 12.84 0.44
C ALA A 56 18.13 11.92 -0.29
N VAL A 57 18.30 10.61 -0.23
CA VAL A 57 17.34 9.65 -0.79
C VAL A 57 15.99 9.75 -0.05
N GLY A 58 16.01 10.01 1.26
CA GLY A 58 14.79 10.28 2.05
C GLY A 58 13.96 11.44 1.51
N LEU A 59 14.60 12.49 0.98
CA LEU A 59 13.91 13.62 0.33
C LEU A 59 13.23 13.25 -1.00
N CYS A 60 13.65 12.17 -1.66
CA CYS A 60 13.02 11.66 -2.87
C CYS A 60 11.76 10.83 -2.56
N PHE A 61 11.60 10.37 -1.32
CA PHE A 61 10.53 9.44 -0.93
C PHE A 61 9.11 9.96 -1.22
N PRO A 62 8.75 11.23 -1.01
CA PRO A 62 7.43 11.75 -1.37
C PRO A 62 7.10 11.60 -2.86
N ILE A 63 8.09 11.77 -3.76
CA ILE A 63 7.89 11.57 -5.21
C ILE A 63 7.60 10.10 -5.50
N ILE A 64 8.34 9.19 -4.87
CA ILE A 64 8.15 7.74 -4.99
C ILE A 64 6.76 7.33 -4.49
N VAL A 65 6.31 7.90 -3.37
CA VAL A 65 4.97 7.67 -2.82
C VAL A 65 3.86 8.11 -3.78
N ILE A 66 4.03 9.26 -4.45
CA ILE A 66 3.07 9.73 -5.46
C ILE A 66 2.99 8.75 -6.63
N ILE A 67 4.11 8.27 -7.16
CA ILE A 67 4.14 7.27 -8.25
C ILE A 67 3.40 5.99 -7.82
N THR A 68 3.68 5.51 -6.61
CA THR A 68 3.03 4.31 -6.04
C THR A 68 1.53 4.53 -5.82
N ALA A 69 1.12 5.73 -5.36
CA ALA A 69 -0.28 6.07 -5.17
C ALA A 69 -1.07 6.02 -6.48
N PHE A 70 -0.51 6.55 -7.57
CA PHE A 70 -1.13 6.44 -8.90
C PHE A 70 -1.13 5.01 -9.44
N SER A 71 -0.09 4.21 -9.17
CA SER A 71 -0.08 2.78 -9.51
C SER A 71 -1.26 2.06 -8.84
N ASN A 72 -1.46 2.30 -7.55
CA ASN A 72 -2.55 1.74 -6.77
C ASN A 72 -3.92 2.28 -7.18
N LEU A 73 -4.00 3.55 -7.60
CA LEU A 73 -5.25 4.15 -8.11
C LEU A 73 -5.84 3.30 -9.23
N PHE A 74 -5.04 2.92 -10.21
CA PHE A 74 -5.50 2.17 -11.37
C PHE A 74 -5.52 0.66 -11.12
N GLY A 75 -4.54 0.12 -10.41
CA GLY A 75 -4.44 -1.31 -10.12
C GLY A 75 -5.50 -1.78 -9.13
N SER A 76 -5.51 -1.22 -7.92
CA SER A 76 -6.46 -1.60 -6.88
C SER A 76 -7.87 -1.04 -7.09
N GLY A 77 -8.04 -0.06 -8.00
CA GLY A 77 -9.35 0.39 -8.47
C GLY A 77 -9.94 -0.54 -9.54
N GLY A 78 -9.11 -1.05 -10.45
CA GLY A 78 -9.56 -1.88 -11.58
C GLY A 78 -9.74 -3.36 -11.22
N ALA A 79 -8.86 -3.94 -10.40
CA ALA A 79 -8.89 -5.37 -10.11
C ALA A 79 -10.18 -5.88 -9.44
N PRO A 80 -10.82 -5.17 -8.49
CA PRO A 80 -12.11 -5.58 -7.96
C PRO A 80 -13.22 -5.55 -9.02
N LEU A 81 -13.25 -4.52 -9.87
CA LEU A 81 -14.20 -4.43 -10.98
C LEU A 81 -14.01 -5.59 -11.97
N PHE A 82 -12.77 -5.84 -12.37
CA PHE A 82 -12.41 -6.99 -13.19
C PHE A 82 -12.93 -8.31 -12.59
N SER A 83 -12.74 -8.53 -11.28
CA SER A 83 -13.21 -9.74 -10.59
C SER A 83 -14.73 -9.84 -10.56
N ILE A 84 -15.45 -8.73 -10.35
CA ILE A 84 -16.92 -8.68 -10.39
C ILE A 84 -17.44 -9.10 -11.78
N TYR A 85 -16.89 -8.54 -12.85
CA TYR A 85 -17.34 -8.87 -14.21
C TYR A 85 -16.97 -10.29 -14.62
N ARG A 86 -15.83 -10.83 -14.12
CA ARG A 86 -15.54 -12.26 -14.26
C ARG A 86 -16.58 -13.12 -13.54
N GLY A 87 -16.99 -12.75 -12.33
CA GLY A 87 -18.05 -13.44 -11.60
C GLY A 87 -19.37 -13.44 -12.35
N LYS A 88 -19.69 -12.34 -13.07
CA LYS A 88 -20.85 -12.22 -13.95
C LYS A 88 -20.73 -13.03 -15.26
N LYS A 89 -19.63 -13.73 -15.48
CA LYS A 89 -19.30 -14.42 -16.76
C LYS A 89 -19.21 -13.45 -17.96
N GLN A 90 -18.93 -12.19 -17.73
CA GLN A 90 -18.74 -11.15 -18.75
C GLN A 90 -17.24 -10.89 -18.98
N GLU A 91 -16.56 -11.89 -19.54
CA GLU A 91 -15.11 -11.88 -19.72
C GLU A 91 -14.61 -10.75 -20.61
N ASN A 92 -15.35 -10.42 -21.68
CA ASN A 92 -15.01 -9.30 -22.57
C ASN A 92 -14.97 -7.97 -21.81
N THR A 93 -15.95 -7.71 -20.96
CA THR A 93 -15.98 -6.51 -20.11
C THR A 93 -14.85 -6.53 -19.07
N ALA A 94 -14.56 -7.68 -18.48
CA ALA A 94 -13.43 -7.82 -17.56
C ALA A 94 -12.10 -7.48 -18.26
N VAL A 95 -11.87 -7.99 -19.47
CA VAL A 95 -10.67 -7.66 -20.26
C VAL A 95 -10.63 -6.16 -20.58
N GLN A 96 -11.73 -5.54 -20.99
CA GLN A 96 -11.79 -4.10 -21.26
C GLN A 96 -11.42 -3.26 -20.01
N ILE A 97 -11.83 -3.67 -18.82
CA ILE A 97 -11.45 -3.00 -17.56
C ILE A 97 -9.94 -3.13 -17.31
N MET A 98 -9.38 -4.32 -17.53
CA MET A 98 -7.94 -4.56 -17.37
C MET A 98 -7.13 -3.74 -18.40
N ASP A 99 -7.56 -3.73 -19.67
CA ASP A 99 -6.95 -2.97 -20.76
C ASP A 99 -7.01 -1.45 -20.48
N THR A 100 -8.16 -0.99 -19.94
CA THR A 100 -8.34 0.41 -19.53
C THR A 100 -7.37 0.78 -18.41
N SER A 101 -7.28 -0.04 -17.36
CA SER A 101 -6.33 0.19 -16.25
C SER A 101 -4.89 0.21 -16.74
N PHE A 102 -4.50 -0.72 -17.61
CA PHE A 102 -3.15 -0.78 -18.18
C PHE A 102 -2.84 0.45 -19.02
N SER A 103 -3.77 0.87 -19.87
CA SER A 103 -3.59 2.07 -20.71
C SER A 103 -3.47 3.34 -19.86
N MET A 104 -4.29 3.45 -18.78
CA MET A 104 -4.21 4.58 -17.84
C MET A 104 -2.89 4.59 -17.08
N LEU A 105 -2.38 3.41 -16.65
CA LEU A 105 -1.05 3.28 -16.03
C LEU A 105 0.05 3.76 -16.97
N CYS A 106 0.00 3.36 -18.25
CA CYS A 106 1.01 3.77 -19.24
C CYS A 106 0.97 5.28 -19.49
N ILE A 107 -0.22 5.85 -19.72
CA ILE A 107 -0.38 7.29 -19.99
C ILE A 107 0.05 8.11 -18.76
N CYS A 108 -0.46 7.74 -17.58
CA CYS A 108 -0.13 8.43 -16.34
C CYS A 108 1.37 8.27 -15.98
N GLY A 109 1.97 7.10 -16.22
CA GLY A 109 3.37 6.84 -15.98
C GLY A 109 4.29 7.72 -16.83
N VAL A 110 3.99 7.86 -18.13
CA VAL A 110 4.71 8.78 -19.01
C VAL A 110 4.52 10.23 -18.57
N PHE A 111 3.30 10.62 -18.21
CA PHE A 111 2.99 11.97 -17.73
C PHE A 111 3.74 12.31 -16.44
N LEU A 112 3.72 11.43 -15.44
CA LEU A 112 4.46 11.63 -14.18
C LEU A 112 5.96 11.65 -14.40
N MET A 113 6.48 10.82 -15.30
CA MET A 113 7.89 10.82 -15.68
C MET A 113 8.29 12.19 -16.27
N LEU A 114 7.52 12.70 -17.22
CA LEU A 114 7.80 14.00 -17.86
C LEU A 114 7.71 15.17 -16.87
N ILE A 115 6.67 15.21 -16.05
CA ILE A 115 6.54 16.23 -14.98
C ILE A 115 7.70 16.09 -13.98
N GLY A 116 8.02 14.86 -13.59
CA GLY A 116 9.15 14.61 -12.70
C GLY A 116 10.45 15.18 -13.25
N PHE A 117 10.78 14.93 -14.53
CA PHE A 117 11.98 15.49 -15.16
C PHE A 117 12.01 17.02 -15.18
N LEU A 118 10.87 17.65 -15.42
CA LEU A 118 10.77 19.12 -15.47
C LEU A 118 10.86 19.75 -14.08
N PHE A 119 10.27 19.12 -13.07
CA PHE A 119 10.09 19.73 -11.75
C PHE A 119 10.84 19.02 -10.60
N ALA A 120 11.68 18.02 -10.85
CA ALA A 120 12.41 17.28 -9.81
C ALA A 120 13.20 18.22 -8.89
N ARG A 121 13.99 19.15 -9.46
CA ARG A 121 14.81 20.07 -8.67
C ARG A 121 13.99 21.02 -7.80
N PRO A 122 12.99 21.79 -8.32
CA PRO A 122 12.15 22.64 -7.47
C PRO A 122 11.37 21.85 -6.42
N ILE A 123 10.88 20.65 -6.74
CA ILE A 123 10.18 19.80 -5.78
C ILE A 123 11.11 19.39 -4.62
N LEU A 124 12.34 18.96 -4.89
CA LEU A 124 13.32 18.63 -3.86
C LEU A 124 13.66 19.83 -2.97
N VAL A 125 13.78 21.02 -3.55
CA VAL A 125 14.02 22.27 -2.77
C VAL A 125 12.84 22.56 -1.86
N VAL A 126 11.60 22.44 -2.34
CA VAL A 126 10.39 22.62 -1.53
C VAL A 126 10.32 21.59 -0.37
N PHE A 127 10.84 20.37 -0.60
CA PHE A 127 10.95 19.35 0.45
C PHE A 127 12.13 19.55 1.41
N GLY A 128 12.86 20.67 1.28
CA GLY A 128 13.91 21.06 2.23
C GLY A 128 15.31 20.55 1.86
N ALA A 129 15.56 20.20 0.58
CA ALA A 129 16.88 19.77 0.15
C ALA A 129 17.88 20.95 0.22
N SER A 130 18.91 20.81 1.06
CA SER A 130 20.07 21.71 1.06
C SER A 130 20.91 21.50 -0.21
N SER A 131 21.80 22.46 -0.54
CA SER A 131 22.70 22.36 -1.69
C SER A 131 23.53 21.06 -1.68
N ASN A 132 23.97 20.63 -0.49
CA ASN A 132 24.72 19.38 -0.32
C ASN A 132 23.83 18.15 -0.54
N ALA A 133 22.61 18.14 -0.02
CA ALA A 133 21.65 17.06 -0.24
C ALA A 133 21.24 16.94 -1.72
N LEU A 134 21.09 18.06 -2.43
CA LEU A 134 20.75 18.07 -3.86
C LEU A 134 21.82 17.36 -4.73
N THR A 135 23.09 17.40 -4.33
CA THR A 135 24.16 16.70 -5.04
C THR A 135 23.93 15.20 -5.15
N TYR A 136 23.25 14.60 -4.16
CA TYR A 136 22.91 13.17 -4.15
C TYR A 136 21.45 12.90 -4.53
N ALA A 137 20.50 13.71 -4.04
CA ALA A 137 19.09 13.52 -4.28
C ALA A 137 18.69 13.73 -5.75
N TYR A 138 19.23 14.76 -6.39
CA TYR A 138 18.85 15.10 -7.77
C TYR A 138 19.26 14.03 -8.79
N PRO A 139 20.53 13.56 -8.84
CA PRO A 139 20.90 12.45 -9.74
C PRO A 139 20.12 11.16 -9.43
N TYR A 140 19.90 10.84 -8.15
CA TYR A 140 19.13 9.68 -7.75
C TYR A 140 17.72 9.70 -8.31
N ILE A 141 16.97 10.81 -8.10
CA ILE A 141 15.59 10.91 -8.56
C ILE A 141 15.49 10.99 -10.09
N MET A 142 16.44 11.65 -10.77
CA MET A 142 16.47 11.70 -12.23
C MET A 142 16.62 10.30 -12.83
N ILE A 143 17.48 9.47 -12.27
CA ILE A 143 17.61 8.07 -12.65
C ILE A 143 16.30 7.32 -12.31
N TYR A 144 15.80 7.44 -11.07
CA TYR A 144 14.58 6.76 -10.63
C TYR A 144 13.37 7.04 -11.52
N LEU A 145 13.22 8.28 -12.00
CA LEU A 145 12.13 8.70 -12.88
C LEU A 145 12.09 7.94 -14.21
N ILE A 146 13.23 7.45 -14.73
CA ILE A 146 13.27 6.58 -15.92
C ILE A 146 12.51 5.27 -15.64
N GLY A 147 12.59 4.78 -14.40
CA GLY A 147 11.90 3.60 -13.95
C GLY A 147 10.43 3.79 -13.58
N THR A 148 9.86 5.00 -13.72
CA THR A 148 8.47 5.28 -13.35
C THR A 148 7.48 4.36 -14.04
N LEU A 149 7.59 4.20 -15.35
CA LEU A 149 6.68 3.36 -16.13
C LEU A 149 6.78 1.87 -15.75
N PRO A 150 7.98 1.25 -15.73
CA PRO A 150 8.13 -0.12 -15.23
C PRO A 150 7.60 -0.30 -13.80
N SER A 151 7.89 0.61 -12.89
CA SER A 151 7.40 0.57 -11.51
C SER A 151 5.87 0.59 -11.44
N MET A 152 5.23 1.51 -12.18
CA MET A 152 3.78 1.61 -12.23
C MET A 152 3.13 0.35 -12.82
N ILE A 153 3.72 -0.25 -13.84
CA ILE A 153 3.22 -1.50 -14.44
C ILE A 153 3.38 -2.66 -13.45
N SER A 154 4.55 -2.80 -12.82
CA SER A 154 4.81 -3.87 -11.85
C SER A 154 3.81 -3.84 -10.69
N ILE A 155 3.59 -2.67 -10.10
CA ILE A 155 2.68 -2.49 -8.95
C ILE A 155 1.22 -2.54 -9.40
N GLY A 156 0.86 -1.81 -10.45
CA GLY A 156 -0.53 -1.60 -10.85
C GLY A 156 -1.16 -2.79 -11.57
N MET A 157 -0.36 -3.65 -12.24
CA MET A 157 -0.89 -4.81 -12.95
C MET A 157 -0.84 -6.11 -12.14
N ASN A 158 -0.06 -6.17 -11.07
CA ASN A 158 -0.01 -7.33 -10.17
C ASN A 158 -1.40 -7.71 -9.58
N PRO A 159 -2.26 -6.78 -9.14
CA PRO A 159 -3.60 -7.11 -8.66
C PRO A 159 -4.47 -7.86 -9.68
N PHE A 160 -4.26 -7.67 -11.00
CA PHE A 160 -4.99 -8.40 -12.04
C PHE A 160 -4.52 -9.85 -12.19
N ILE A 161 -3.25 -10.16 -11.89
CA ILE A 161 -2.74 -11.53 -11.79
C ILE A 161 -3.47 -12.26 -10.65
N ASN A 162 -3.54 -11.60 -9.48
CA ASN A 162 -4.23 -12.12 -8.30
C ASN A 162 -5.73 -12.29 -8.54
N ALA A 163 -6.35 -11.32 -9.23
CA ALA A 163 -7.76 -11.35 -9.62
C ALA A 163 -8.10 -12.47 -10.62
N GLN A 164 -7.11 -12.99 -11.35
CA GLN A 164 -7.27 -14.18 -12.19
C GLN A 164 -7.06 -15.51 -11.41
N GLY A 165 -6.71 -15.44 -10.13
CA GLY A 165 -6.47 -16.61 -9.28
C GLY A 165 -5.02 -17.10 -9.27
N TYR A 166 -4.07 -16.34 -9.82
CA TYR A 166 -2.66 -16.72 -9.90
C TYR A 166 -1.80 -16.03 -8.84
N SER A 167 -2.24 -16.03 -7.58
CA SER A 167 -1.57 -15.29 -6.49
C SER A 167 -0.10 -15.71 -6.28
N THR A 168 0.24 -16.98 -6.52
CA THR A 168 1.65 -17.43 -6.50
C THR A 168 2.50 -16.77 -7.59
N ILE A 169 1.92 -16.49 -8.76
CA ILE A 169 2.60 -15.77 -9.85
C ILE A 169 2.74 -14.29 -9.49
N GLY A 170 1.71 -13.71 -8.88
CA GLY A 170 1.78 -12.35 -8.32
C GLY A 170 2.92 -12.21 -7.29
N MET A 171 3.05 -13.18 -6.38
CA MET A 171 4.17 -13.26 -5.45
C MET A 171 5.53 -13.36 -6.19
N LEU A 172 5.63 -14.24 -7.18
CA LEU A 172 6.88 -14.43 -7.94
C LEU A 172 7.33 -13.15 -8.63
N SER A 173 6.41 -12.34 -9.16
CA SER A 173 6.76 -11.07 -9.78
C SER A 173 7.42 -10.09 -8.79
N VAL A 174 6.92 -10.04 -7.55
CA VAL A 174 7.52 -9.23 -6.47
C VAL A 174 8.85 -9.84 -6.04
N ALA A 175 8.92 -11.16 -5.90
CA ALA A 175 10.15 -11.85 -5.51
C ALA A 175 11.29 -11.65 -6.52
N ILE A 176 10.99 -11.68 -7.83
CA ILE A 176 11.97 -11.40 -8.89
C ILE A 176 12.55 -9.99 -8.72
N GLY A 177 11.69 -8.99 -8.52
CA GLY A 177 12.11 -7.62 -8.27
C GLY A 177 12.97 -7.49 -7.00
N ALA A 178 12.51 -8.07 -5.89
CA ALA A 178 13.20 -7.99 -4.60
C ALA A 178 14.57 -8.69 -4.62
N VAL A 179 14.65 -9.89 -5.18
CA VAL A 179 15.92 -10.63 -5.29
C VAL A 179 16.88 -9.94 -6.27
N ALA A 180 16.38 -9.45 -7.40
CA ALA A 180 17.19 -8.69 -8.34
C ALA A 180 17.77 -7.43 -7.69
N ASN A 181 16.97 -6.67 -6.94
CA ASN A 181 17.45 -5.48 -6.23
C ASN A 181 18.51 -5.84 -5.20
N LEU A 182 18.27 -6.86 -4.37
CA LEU A 182 19.22 -7.33 -3.35
C LEU A 182 20.60 -7.70 -3.93
N LEU A 183 20.63 -8.25 -5.15
CA LEU A 183 21.86 -8.64 -5.83
C LEU A 183 22.50 -7.47 -6.59
N LEU A 184 21.70 -6.60 -7.20
CA LEU A 184 22.17 -5.49 -8.01
C LEU A 184 22.66 -4.30 -7.19
N ASP A 185 22.06 -4.06 -6.01
CA ASP A 185 22.48 -2.97 -5.13
C ASP A 185 23.97 -3.05 -4.77
N PRO A 186 24.51 -4.13 -4.17
CA PRO A 186 25.93 -4.19 -3.87
C PRO A 186 26.82 -4.14 -5.11
N LEU A 187 26.36 -4.67 -6.24
CA LEU A 187 27.10 -4.63 -7.49
C LEU A 187 27.24 -3.18 -7.98
N PHE A 188 26.14 -2.42 -8.09
CA PHE A 188 26.20 -1.06 -8.62
C PHE A 188 26.73 -0.04 -7.60
N ILE A 189 26.41 -0.22 -6.31
CA ILE A 189 26.83 0.72 -5.27
C ILE A 189 28.32 0.60 -4.98
N PHE A 190 28.81 -0.64 -4.75
CA PHE A 190 30.17 -0.87 -4.23
C PHE A 190 31.14 -1.37 -5.28
N VAL A 191 30.79 -2.39 -6.07
CA VAL A 191 31.71 -3.01 -7.04
C VAL A 191 31.95 -2.07 -8.21
N LEU A 192 30.90 -1.49 -8.80
CA LEU A 192 31.00 -0.53 -9.91
C LEU A 192 31.25 0.90 -9.41
N GLY A 193 31.12 1.16 -8.12
CA GLY A 193 31.44 2.44 -7.51
C GLY A 193 30.48 3.60 -7.83
N PHE A 194 29.26 3.31 -8.31
CA PHE A 194 28.29 4.36 -8.66
C PHE A 194 27.62 4.98 -7.42
N GLY A 195 27.87 4.46 -6.22
CA GLY A 195 27.34 5.01 -4.97
C GLY A 195 25.80 5.14 -4.98
N VAL A 196 25.28 6.32 -4.64
CA VAL A 196 23.82 6.59 -4.56
C VAL A 196 23.12 6.39 -5.91
N GLN A 197 23.76 6.75 -7.01
CA GLN A 197 23.21 6.53 -8.35
C GLN A 197 23.10 5.03 -8.67
N GLY A 198 24.04 4.23 -8.16
CA GLY A 198 24.01 2.77 -8.26
C GLY A 198 22.74 2.16 -7.65
N ALA A 199 22.32 2.64 -6.48
CA ALA A 199 21.05 2.21 -5.85
C ALA A 199 19.84 2.51 -6.74
N ALA A 200 19.78 3.71 -7.34
CA ALA A 200 18.70 4.06 -8.27
C ALA A 200 18.69 3.15 -9.52
N ILE A 201 19.86 2.87 -10.12
CA ILE A 201 19.99 1.98 -11.27
C ILE A 201 19.53 0.56 -10.92
N ALA A 202 19.98 0.02 -9.80
CA ALA A 202 19.58 -1.30 -9.31
C ALA A 202 18.06 -1.39 -9.12
N THR A 203 17.47 -0.37 -8.50
CA THR A 203 16.01 -0.29 -8.30
C THR A 203 15.26 -0.29 -9.64
N ILE A 204 15.67 0.52 -10.62
CA ILE A 204 15.02 0.56 -11.94
C ILE A 204 15.11 -0.78 -12.67
N LEU A 205 16.29 -1.39 -12.68
CA LEU A 205 16.49 -2.68 -13.34
C LEU A 205 15.61 -3.76 -12.69
N SER A 206 15.54 -3.77 -11.37
CA SER A 206 14.70 -4.69 -10.60
C SER A 206 13.21 -4.50 -10.89
N GLN A 207 12.75 -3.25 -10.91
CA GLN A 207 11.36 -2.92 -11.28
C GLN A 207 11.06 -3.28 -12.74
N THR A 208 12.03 -3.08 -13.64
CA THR A 208 11.89 -3.45 -15.05
C THR A 208 11.78 -4.97 -15.23
N LEU A 209 12.57 -5.76 -14.50
CA LEU A 209 12.48 -7.21 -14.51
C LEU A 209 11.13 -7.70 -13.98
N SER A 210 10.66 -7.12 -12.87
CA SER A 210 9.33 -7.40 -12.32
C SER A 210 8.22 -7.04 -13.33
N ALA A 211 8.27 -5.86 -13.93
CA ALA A 211 7.30 -5.40 -14.93
C ALA A 211 7.31 -6.29 -16.18
N ALA A 212 8.49 -6.66 -16.67
CA ALA A 212 8.63 -7.57 -17.81
C ALA A 212 8.00 -8.95 -17.52
N PHE A 213 8.20 -9.47 -16.31
CA PHE A 213 7.59 -10.73 -15.90
C PHE A 213 6.06 -10.61 -15.80
N VAL A 214 5.53 -9.54 -15.19
CA VAL A 214 4.09 -9.25 -15.10
C VAL A 214 3.47 -9.16 -16.50
N LEU A 215 4.08 -8.38 -17.40
CA LEU A 215 3.59 -8.23 -18.77
C LEU A 215 3.70 -9.54 -19.56
N PHE A 216 4.81 -10.27 -19.47
CA PHE A 216 4.96 -11.57 -20.10
C PHE A 216 3.84 -12.52 -19.67
N PHE A 217 3.54 -12.56 -18.35
CA PHE A 217 2.47 -13.41 -17.85
C PHE A 217 1.11 -12.96 -18.37
N LEU A 218 0.76 -11.68 -18.22
CA LEU A 218 -0.56 -11.15 -18.58
C LEU A 218 -0.81 -11.14 -20.10
N THR A 219 0.23 -11.06 -20.93
CA THR A 219 0.08 -11.06 -22.41
C THR A 219 0.15 -12.44 -23.02
N ARG A 220 0.86 -13.40 -22.39
CA ARG A 220 1.16 -14.71 -23.02
C ARG A 220 0.62 -15.92 -22.29
N LYS A 221 0.55 -15.87 -20.94
CA LYS A 221 0.28 -17.05 -20.10
C LYS A 221 -1.05 -17.03 -19.36
N SER A 222 -1.57 -15.82 -19.07
CA SER A 222 -2.84 -15.67 -18.38
C SER A 222 -4.03 -16.09 -19.26
N GLU A 223 -5.12 -16.45 -18.61
CA GLU A 223 -6.40 -16.81 -19.26
C GLU A 223 -6.98 -15.60 -19.99
N LEU A 224 -7.12 -14.48 -19.30
CA LEU A 224 -7.54 -13.22 -19.87
C LEU A 224 -6.29 -12.35 -20.10
N ARG A 225 -6.03 -12.05 -21.36
CA ARG A 225 -4.80 -11.37 -21.79
C ARG A 225 -5.00 -9.87 -21.82
N VAL A 226 -3.99 -9.13 -21.38
CA VAL A 226 -3.97 -7.67 -21.42
C VAL A 226 -3.40 -7.15 -22.74
N ARG A 227 -3.95 -6.05 -23.20
CA ARG A 227 -3.43 -5.26 -24.32
C ARG A 227 -3.66 -3.76 -24.07
N LEU A 228 -3.00 -2.92 -24.84
CA LEU A 228 -3.32 -1.49 -24.87
C LEU A 228 -4.65 -1.28 -25.58
N LEU A 229 -5.46 -0.35 -25.07
CA LEU A 229 -6.70 0.06 -25.74
C LEU A 229 -6.42 0.62 -27.13
N ARG A 230 -7.22 0.18 -28.08
CA ARG A 230 -7.22 0.78 -29.42
C ARG A 230 -8.01 2.10 -29.39
N LYS A 231 -7.62 3.03 -30.25
CA LYS A 231 -8.27 4.36 -30.34
C LYS A 231 -9.80 4.27 -30.49
N ASN A 232 -10.28 3.28 -31.21
CA ASN A 232 -11.72 3.07 -31.44
C ASN A 232 -12.47 2.54 -30.20
N GLU A 233 -11.78 1.97 -29.23
CA GLU A 233 -12.36 1.42 -27.99
C GLU A 233 -12.45 2.45 -26.86
N VAL A 234 -11.68 3.54 -26.95
CA VAL A 234 -11.60 4.59 -25.93
C VAL A 234 -12.96 5.17 -25.55
N PRO A 235 -13.87 5.51 -26.48
CA PRO A 235 -15.18 6.07 -26.13
C PRO A 235 -16.03 5.12 -25.29
N GLN A 236 -15.97 3.81 -25.57
CA GLN A 236 -16.73 2.77 -24.85
C GLN A 236 -16.13 2.53 -23.44
N CYS A 237 -14.83 2.71 -23.29
CA CYS A 237 -14.11 2.47 -22.05
C CYS A 237 -14.10 3.67 -21.07
N THR A 238 -14.62 4.83 -21.49
CA THR A 238 -14.65 6.05 -20.63
C THR A 238 -15.43 5.84 -19.33
N GLY A 239 -16.51 5.05 -19.38
CA GLY A 239 -17.30 4.67 -18.21
C GLY A 239 -16.45 3.84 -17.23
N TYR A 240 -15.73 2.85 -17.75
CA TYR A 240 -14.84 2.00 -16.93
C TYR A 240 -13.70 2.81 -16.34
N ALA A 241 -13.10 3.75 -17.08
CA ALA A 241 -12.06 4.63 -16.57
C ALA A 241 -12.56 5.45 -15.35
N LYS A 242 -13.76 6.03 -15.43
CA LYS A 242 -14.39 6.74 -14.30
C LYS A 242 -14.62 5.82 -13.11
N ASP A 243 -15.05 4.59 -13.36
CA ASP A 243 -15.29 3.59 -12.31
C ASP A 243 -14.01 3.17 -11.63
N ILE A 244 -12.94 2.91 -12.39
CA ILE A 244 -11.60 2.56 -11.89
C ILE A 244 -11.06 3.70 -11.01
N VAL A 245 -11.05 4.93 -11.51
CA VAL A 245 -10.58 6.10 -10.76
C VAL A 245 -11.40 6.31 -9.49
N SER A 246 -12.72 6.24 -9.60
CA SER A 246 -13.61 6.44 -8.44
C SER A 246 -13.39 5.38 -7.36
N LEU A 247 -13.19 4.11 -7.73
CA LEU A 247 -12.96 3.05 -6.75
C LEU A 247 -11.53 3.11 -6.18
N GLY A 248 -10.54 3.37 -7.02
CA GLY A 248 -9.14 3.48 -6.64
C GLY A 248 -8.82 4.73 -5.82
N SER A 249 -9.62 5.81 -5.99
CA SER A 249 -9.41 7.06 -5.24
C SER A 249 -9.51 6.88 -3.73
N ALA A 250 -10.25 5.89 -3.23
CA ALA A 250 -10.30 5.59 -1.80
C ALA A 250 -8.92 5.22 -1.25
N GLY A 251 -8.17 4.34 -1.94
CA GLY A 251 -6.80 3.95 -1.57
C GLY A 251 -5.79 5.08 -1.80
N PHE A 252 -5.93 5.79 -2.92
CA PHE A 252 -5.11 6.95 -3.24
C PHE A 252 -5.20 8.04 -2.16
N ILE A 253 -6.41 8.43 -1.78
CA ILE A 253 -6.68 9.40 -0.72
C ILE A 253 -6.11 8.90 0.61
N MET A 254 -6.30 7.63 0.95
CA MET A 254 -5.77 7.06 2.19
C MET A 254 -4.24 7.15 2.25
N GLN A 255 -3.54 6.92 1.14
CA GLN A 255 -2.09 7.01 1.08
C GLN A 255 -1.59 8.46 1.23
N LEU A 256 -2.22 9.42 0.54
CA LEU A 256 -1.88 10.83 0.66
C LEU A 256 -2.20 11.39 2.06
N THR A 257 -3.32 11.01 2.63
CA THR A 257 -3.72 11.49 3.96
C THR A 257 -2.85 10.91 5.08
N ASN A 258 -2.28 9.71 4.92
CA ASN A 258 -1.28 9.19 5.84
C ASN A 258 -0.04 10.11 5.89
N SER A 259 0.44 10.58 4.74
CA SER A 259 1.56 11.53 4.67
C SER A 259 1.19 12.86 5.33
N LEU A 260 -0.01 13.37 5.08
CA LEU A 260 -0.51 14.59 5.73
C LEU A 260 -0.54 14.47 7.26
N VAL A 261 -1.08 13.37 7.78
CA VAL A 261 -1.10 13.10 9.23
C VAL A 261 0.31 13.07 9.82
N THR A 262 1.25 12.43 9.14
CA THR A 262 2.65 12.38 9.58
C THR A 262 3.27 13.78 9.67
N ILE A 263 3.01 14.63 8.68
CA ILE A 263 3.47 16.03 8.69
C ILE A 263 2.85 16.80 9.86
N CYS A 264 1.53 16.69 10.07
CA CYS A 264 0.84 17.35 11.18
C CYS A 264 1.38 16.88 12.55
N CYS A 265 1.55 15.55 12.74
CA CYS A 265 2.12 15.00 13.97
C CYS A 265 3.53 15.53 14.23
N ASN A 266 4.40 15.52 13.22
CA ASN A 266 5.78 15.99 13.38
C ASN A 266 5.82 17.48 13.69
N ASN A 267 4.98 18.31 13.06
CA ASN A 267 4.90 19.75 13.36
C ASN A 267 4.47 20.02 14.79
N VAL A 268 3.46 19.31 15.30
CA VAL A 268 3.01 19.49 16.68
C VAL A 268 4.03 18.95 17.68
N LEU A 269 4.64 17.78 17.41
CA LEU A 269 5.66 17.20 18.27
C LEU A 269 6.93 18.04 18.34
N SER A 270 7.32 18.71 17.25
CA SER A 270 8.49 19.60 17.24
C SER A 270 8.34 20.76 18.24
N VAL A 271 7.13 21.26 18.38
CA VAL A 271 6.82 22.38 19.30
C VAL A 271 6.57 21.89 20.72
N THR A 272 5.88 20.77 20.91
CA THR A 272 5.42 20.30 22.23
C THR A 272 6.43 19.41 22.95
N GLY A 273 7.32 18.72 22.22
CA GLY A 273 8.24 17.72 22.80
C GLY A 273 9.65 17.74 22.21
N GLY A 274 9.89 18.54 21.17
CA GLY A 274 11.20 18.67 20.53
C GLY A 274 11.61 17.44 19.71
N ASN A 275 12.89 17.40 19.34
CA ASN A 275 13.45 16.39 18.43
C ASN A 275 13.34 14.94 18.96
N ILE A 276 13.35 14.73 20.28
CA ILE A 276 13.22 13.39 20.88
C ILE A 276 11.89 12.78 20.50
N TYR A 277 10.78 13.51 20.60
CA TYR A 277 9.46 12.98 20.27
C TYR A 277 9.21 12.80 18.77
N ILE A 278 9.91 13.55 17.90
CA ILE A 278 9.94 13.29 16.46
C ILE A 278 10.62 11.93 16.19
N SER A 279 11.74 11.65 16.90
CA SER A 279 12.43 10.35 16.81
C SER A 279 11.56 9.21 17.32
N VAL A 280 10.86 9.41 18.45
CA VAL A 280 9.87 8.45 18.98
C VAL A 280 8.78 8.17 17.92
N MET A 281 8.20 9.20 17.30
CA MET A 281 7.16 9.02 16.27
C MET A 281 7.69 8.28 15.04
N THR A 282 8.95 8.50 14.68
CA THR A 282 9.59 7.77 13.57
C THR A 282 9.70 6.28 13.87
N ILE A 283 10.10 5.91 15.09
CA ILE A 283 10.14 4.50 15.52
C ILE A 283 8.74 3.89 15.53
N ILE A 284 7.75 4.60 16.10
CA ILE A 284 6.35 4.15 16.13
C ILE A 284 5.82 3.95 14.70
N SER A 285 6.12 4.85 13.78
CA SER A 285 5.73 4.74 12.37
C SER A 285 6.37 3.53 11.69
N SER A 286 7.62 3.20 12.03
CA SER A 286 8.32 2.02 11.51
C SER A 286 7.71 0.71 12.05
N ILE A 287 7.40 0.66 13.34
CA ILE A 287 6.68 -0.48 13.95
C ILE A 287 5.28 -0.61 13.32
N ARG A 288 4.58 0.49 13.13
CA ARG A 288 3.29 0.52 12.45
C ARG A 288 3.36 -0.08 11.05
N GLN A 289 4.33 0.33 10.23
CA GLN A 289 4.53 -0.21 8.89
C GLN A 289 4.76 -1.72 8.91
N LEU A 290 5.58 -2.20 9.86
CA LEU A 290 5.84 -3.63 10.05
C LEU A 290 4.56 -4.41 10.36
N VAL A 291 3.70 -3.86 11.23
CA VAL A 291 2.45 -4.50 11.67
C VAL A 291 1.34 -4.39 10.61
N GLU A 292 1.25 -3.27 9.88
CA GLU A 292 0.23 -3.10 8.83
C GLU A 292 0.51 -3.91 7.56
N THR A 293 1.77 -4.25 7.28
CA THR A 293 2.15 -4.99 6.05
C THR A 293 1.42 -6.34 5.90
N PRO A 294 1.36 -7.23 6.92
CA PRO A 294 0.57 -8.45 6.83
C PRO A 294 -0.94 -8.22 6.73
N LEU A 295 -1.47 -7.16 7.36
CA LEU A 295 -2.88 -6.78 7.24
C LEU A 295 -3.26 -6.44 5.80
N HIS A 296 -2.40 -5.69 5.11
CA HIS A 296 -2.58 -5.41 3.69
C HIS A 296 -2.61 -6.69 2.87
N ALA A 297 -1.72 -7.64 3.12
CA ALA A 297 -1.69 -8.93 2.42
C ALA A 297 -2.98 -9.75 2.63
N ILE A 298 -3.51 -9.78 3.85
CA ILE A 298 -4.78 -10.47 4.16
C ILE A 298 -5.94 -9.83 3.39
N ASN A 299 -6.03 -8.50 3.42
CA ASN A 299 -7.09 -7.76 2.76
C ASN A 299 -7.03 -7.88 1.23
N GLU A 300 -5.85 -7.78 0.64
CA GLU A 300 -5.63 -7.93 -0.79
C GLU A 300 -5.89 -9.35 -1.26
N GLY A 301 -5.53 -10.37 -0.45
CA GLY A 301 -5.81 -11.77 -0.74
C GLY A 301 -7.30 -12.11 -0.75
N ALA A 302 -8.08 -11.51 0.16
CA ALA A 302 -9.53 -11.74 0.24
C ALA A 302 -10.33 -10.96 -0.82
N SER A 303 -9.83 -9.81 -1.27
CA SER A 303 -10.56 -8.89 -2.17
C SER A 303 -11.03 -9.55 -3.49
N PRO A 304 -10.19 -10.29 -4.24
CA PRO A 304 -10.64 -10.95 -5.47
C PRO A 304 -11.75 -11.98 -5.26
N ILE A 305 -11.71 -12.70 -4.13
CA ILE A 305 -12.71 -13.72 -3.79
C ILE A 305 -14.06 -13.07 -3.45
N LEU A 306 -14.03 -11.98 -2.66
CA LEU A 306 -15.23 -11.18 -2.36
C LEU A 306 -15.85 -10.63 -3.64
N SER A 307 -15.04 -10.00 -4.49
CA SER A 307 -15.48 -9.35 -5.73
C SER A 307 -16.06 -10.36 -6.73
N TYR A 308 -15.38 -11.49 -6.92
CA TYR A 308 -15.83 -12.54 -7.83
C TYR A 308 -17.17 -13.13 -7.39
N ASN A 309 -17.30 -13.53 -6.12
CA ASN A 309 -18.53 -14.13 -5.60
C ASN A 309 -19.70 -13.13 -5.57
N TYR A 310 -19.41 -11.84 -5.34
CA TYR A 310 -20.43 -10.80 -5.47
C TYR A 310 -20.93 -10.66 -6.91
N GLY A 311 -20.01 -10.65 -7.87
CA GLY A 311 -20.35 -10.64 -9.30
C GLY A 311 -21.13 -11.88 -9.74
N ALA A 312 -20.80 -13.04 -9.20
CA ALA A 312 -21.47 -14.32 -9.46
C ALA A 312 -22.81 -14.48 -8.75
N CYS A 313 -23.32 -13.44 -8.07
CA CYS A 313 -24.58 -13.47 -7.30
C CYS A 313 -24.61 -14.62 -6.27
N ARG A 314 -23.48 -14.86 -5.55
CA ARG A 314 -23.35 -15.88 -4.52
C ARG A 314 -23.26 -15.27 -3.11
N PRO A 315 -24.35 -14.71 -2.56
CA PRO A 315 -24.34 -13.95 -1.31
C PRO A 315 -23.84 -14.74 -0.11
N LYS A 316 -24.12 -16.04 -0.03
CA LYS A 316 -23.62 -16.93 1.03
C LYS A 316 -22.08 -17.01 1.03
N HIS A 317 -21.46 -17.09 -0.16
CA HIS A 317 -19.99 -17.11 -0.32
C HIS A 317 -19.38 -15.75 0.03
N VAL A 318 -20.01 -14.65 -0.36
CA VAL A 318 -19.58 -13.29 0.03
C VAL A 318 -19.59 -13.12 1.54
N ARG A 319 -20.68 -13.53 2.21
CA ARG A 319 -20.80 -13.50 3.68
C ARG A 319 -19.74 -14.35 4.37
N LYS A 320 -19.53 -15.58 3.88
CA LYS A 320 -18.47 -16.47 4.38
C LYS A 320 -17.08 -15.89 4.19
N ALA A 321 -16.80 -15.30 3.01
CA ALA A 321 -15.51 -14.66 2.74
C ALA A 321 -15.27 -13.44 3.65
N GLY A 322 -16.28 -12.60 3.85
CA GLY A 322 -16.20 -11.48 4.77
C GLY A 322 -15.98 -11.90 6.23
N ALA A 323 -16.64 -12.96 6.67
CA ALA A 323 -16.44 -13.53 8.01
C ALA A 323 -15.03 -14.09 8.20
N ILE A 324 -14.50 -14.84 7.22
CA ILE A 324 -13.13 -15.38 7.25
C ILE A 324 -12.11 -14.25 7.27
N LEU A 325 -12.26 -13.23 6.40
CA LEU A 325 -11.43 -12.03 6.41
C LEU A 325 -11.43 -11.39 7.80
N SER A 326 -12.61 -11.18 8.39
CA SER A 326 -12.73 -10.55 9.72
C SER A 326 -12.02 -11.37 10.80
N VAL A 327 -12.21 -12.69 10.80
CA VAL A 327 -11.53 -13.57 11.77
C VAL A 327 -10.02 -13.53 11.59
N MET A 328 -9.51 -13.64 10.35
CA MET A 328 -8.06 -13.61 10.08
C MET A 328 -7.43 -12.29 10.53
N VAL A 329 -8.06 -11.17 10.19
CA VAL A 329 -7.59 -9.84 10.58
C VAL A 329 -7.62 -9.68 12.09
N LEU A 330 -8.74 -10.01 12.77
CA LEU A 330 -8.87 -9.86 14.22
C LEU A 330 -7.92 -10.78 15.00
N VAL A 331 -7.71 -12.02 14.56
CA VAL A 331 -6.74 -12.94 15.18
C VAL A 331 -5.33 -12.40 15.04
N TYR A 332 -4.94 -11.98 13.82
CA TYR A 332 -3.64 -11.38 13.58
C TYR A 332 -3.42 -10.15 14.48
N THR A 333 -4.41 -9.27 14.55
CA THR A 333 -4.37 -8.05 15.36
C THR A 333 -4.27 -8.35 16.84
N ALA A 334 -5.05 -9.29 17.34
CA ALA A 334 -4.97 -9.69 18.75
C ALA A 334 -3.55 -10.17 19.11
N VAL A 335 -2.93 -10.97 18.25
CA VAL A 335 -1.55 -11.45 18.46
C VAL A 335 -0.55 -10.27 18.44
N THR A 336 -0.58 -9.45 17.40
CA THR A 336 0.37 -8.33 17.25
C THR A 336 0.17 -7.26 18.31
N TRP A 337 -1.07 -6.94 18.66
CA TRP A 337 -1.38 -6.02 19.74
C TRP A 337 -0.89 -6.53 21.08
N SER A 338 -1.07 -7.82 21.37
CA SER A 338 -0.53 -8.45 22.58
C SER A 338 1.00 -8.34 22.62
N MET A 339 1.70 -8.56 21.51
CA MET A 339 3.16 -8.37 21.43
C MET A 339 3.56 -6.92 21.72
N ILE A 340 2.85 -5.94 21.15
CA ILE A 340 3.14 -4.51 21.37
C ILE A 340 2.96 -4.12 22.84
N ILE A 341 1.95 -4.66 23.52
CA ILE A 341 1.68 -4.33 24.94
C ILE A 341 2.64 -5.08 25.90
N LEU A 342 2.96 -6.36 25.60
CA LEU A 342 3.74 -7.22 26.49
C LEU A 342 5.24 -7.02 26.35
N ILE A 343 5.74 -6.80 25.13
CA ILE A 343 7.19 -6.70 24.84
C ILE A 343 7.53 -5.42 24.05
N PRO A 344 7.06 -4.22 24.45
CA PRO A 344 7.28 -2.99 23.71
C PRO A 344 8.76 -2.62 23.58
N GLU A 345 9.54 -2.85 24.63
CA GLU A 345 10.99 -2.57 24.63
C GLU A 345 11.74 -3.35 23.56
N PHE A 346 11.41 -4.63 23.38
CA PHE A 346 12.02 -5.46 22.33
C PHE A 346 11.78 -4.87 20.94
N LEU A 347 10.53 -4.46 20.66
CA LEU A 347 10.17 -3.86 19.36
C LEU A 347 10.89 -2.54 19.11
N ILE A 348 11.04 -1.70 20.14
CA ILE A 348 11.74 -0.41 20.02
C ILE A 348 13.24 -0.62 19.84
N ARG A 349 13.83 -1.58 20.55
CA ARG A 349 15.27 -1.91 20.46
C ARG A 349 15.70 -2.41 19.08
N ILE A 350 14.78 -2.90 18.26
CA ILE A 350 15.05 -3.22 16.85
C ILE A 350 15.47 -1.96 16.07
N PHE A 351 14.95 -0.78 16.46
CA PHE A 351 15.13 0.48 15.72
C PHE A 351 16.09 1.46 16.42
N SER A 352 16.24 1.39 17.75
CA SER A 352 17.10 2.28 18.51
C SER A 352 17.68 1.61 19.75
N SER A 353 18.97 1.86 20.00
CA SER A 353 19.67 1.44 21.21
C SER A 353 19.73 2.55 22.29
N ASP A 354 19.17 3.73 22.03
CA ASP A 354 19.18 4.86 22.95
C ASP A 354 18.28 4.60 24.16
N THR A 355 18.87 4.58 25.36
CA THR A 355 18.16 4.28 26.61
C THR A 355 17.30 5.44 27.10
N VAL A 356 17.64 6.69 26.75
CA VAL A 356 16.87 7.87 27.12
C VAL A 356 15.56 7.90 26.33
N LEU A 357 15.66 7.67 25.03
CA LEU A 357 14.50 7.61 24.12
C LEU A 357 13.60 6.40 24.43
N LEU A 358 14.14 5.31 24.94
CA LEU A 358 13.41 4.06 25.17
C LEU A 358 12.22 4.24 26.12
N LYS A 359 12.38 4.99 27.23
CA LYS A 359 11.29 5.19 28.22
C LYS A 359 10.09 5.91 27.59
N ASP A 360 10.35 7.00 26.90
CA ASP A 360 9.29 7.81 26.27
C ASP A 360 8.65 7.04 25.10
N ALA A 361 9.47 6.30 24.35
CA ALA A 361 8.99 5.49 23.22
C ALA A 361 8.08 4.34 23.68
N VAL A 362 8.35 3.67 24.81
CA VAL A 362 7.46 2.62 25.37
C VAL A 362 6.10 3.17 25.73
N ILE A 363 6.07 4.33 26.40
CA ILE A 363 4.81 4.97 26.80
C ILE A 363 4.03 5.40 25.55
N ALA A 364 4.69 6.08 24.62
CA ALA A 364 4.08 6.57 23.39
C ALA A 364 3.58 5.44 22.48
N LEU A 365 4.34 4.33 22.39
CA LEU A 365 3.96 3.15 21.62
C LEU A 365 2.65 2.53 22.16
N LYS A 366 2.57 2.32 23.48
CA LYS A 366 1.36 1.80 24.13
C LYS A 366 0.16 2.73 23.94
N GLN A 367 0.36 4.03 24.02
CA GLN A 367 -0.69 5.03 23.78
C GLN A 367 -1.16 4.99 22.33
N TYR A 368 -0.24 4.99 21.37
CA TYR A 368 -0.54 5.00 19.94
C TYR A 368 -1.31 3.76 19.48
N PHE A 369 -0.96 2.59 20.03
CA PHE A 369 -1.61 1.31 19.69
C PHE A 369 -2.74 0.90 20.64
N ALA A 370 -3.17 1.77 21.58
CA ALA A 370 -4.18 1.44 22.58
C ALA A 370 -5.50 0.91 21.97
N ALA A 371 -5.91 1.42 20.82
CA ALA A 371 -7.14 1.02 20.13
C ALA A 371 -6.86 0.42 18.73
N PHE A 372 -5.78 -0.33 18.59
CA PHE A 372 -5.34 -0.89 17.31
C PHE A 372 -6.41 -1.80 16.66
N ILE A 373 -7.12 -2.60 17.46
CA ILE A 373 -8.22 -3.48 17.01
C ILE A 373 -9.29 -2.70 16.22
N PHE A 374 -9.61 -1.47 16.63
CA PHE A 374 -10.61 -0.66 15.95
C PHE A 374 -10.13 -0.13 14.60
N MET A 375 -8.82 0.06 14.42
CA MET A 375 -8.25 0.39 13.10
C MET A 375 -8.53 -0.73 12.09
N ASP A 376 -8.44 -1.97 12.51
CA ASP A 376 -8.64 -3.12 11.64
C ASP A 376 -10.09 -3.33 11.25
N LEU A 377 -11.02 -2.93 12.10
CA LEU A 377 -12.44 -2.87 11.73
C LEU A 377 -12.65 -1.95 10.50
N GLN A 378 -11.88 -0.85 10.41
CA GLN A 378 -11.92 0.00 9.23
C GLN A 378 -11.32 -0.70 8.00
N TYR A 379 -10.17 -1.40 8.13
CA TYR A 379 -9.56 -2.13 7.02
C TYR A 379 -10.51 -3.19 6.46
N ILE A 380 -11.19 -3.95 7.33
CA ILE A 380 -12.22 -4.94 6.95
C ILE A 380 -13.35 -4.24 6.18
N GLY A 381 -13.94 -3.19 6.78
CA GLY A 381 -15.05 -2.45 6.17
C GLY A 381 -14.69 -1.86 4.81
N GLN A 382 -13.53 -1.23 4.70
CA GLN A 382 -13.06 -0.65 3.44
C GLN A 382 -12.77 -1.71 2.37
N THR A 383 -12.18 -2.85 2.75
CA THR A 383 -11.92 -3.95 1.82
C THR A 383 -13.23 -4.50 1.27
N VAL A 384 -14.23 -4.70 2.12
CA VAL A 384 -15.57 -5.13 1.68
C VAL A 384 -16.20 -4.07 0.77
N PHE A 385 -16.20 -2.79 1.15
CA PHE A 385 -16.76 -1.73 0.31
C PHE A 385 -16.09 -1.64 -1.07
N LYS A 386 -14.76 -1.72 -1.13
CA LYS A 386 -14.02 -1.73 -2.40
C LYS A 386 -14.35 -2.97 -3.23
N SER A 387 -14.34 -4.15 -2.61
CA SER A 387 -14.59 -5.42 -3.29
C SER A 387 -16.02 -5.54 -3.85
N LEU A 388 -17.00 -4.89 -3.22
CA LEU A 388 -18.39 -4.85 -3.66
C LEU A 388 -18.75 -3.59 -4.46
N ASN A 389 -17.75 -2.83 -4.93
CA ASN A 389 -17.93 -1.60 -5.73
C ASN A 389 -18.74 -0.50 -5.02
N LYS A 390 -18.67 -0.42 -3.69
CA LYS A 390 -19.35 0.61 -2.89
C LYS A 390 -18.48 1.87 -2.78
N LYS A 391 -18.22 2.54 -3.92
CA LYS A 391 -17.29 3.66 -4.09
C LYS A 391 -17.49 4.77 -3.07
N LYS A 392 -18.75 5.23 -2.90
CA LYS A 392 -19.08 6.35 -2.00
C LYS A 392 -18.65 6.08 -0.56
N PHE A 393 -18.95 4.88 -0.04
CA PHE A 393 -18.54 4.50 1.31
C PHE A 393 -17.02 4.36 1.44
N ALA A 394 -16.35 3.75 0.44
CA ALA A 394 -14.91 3.58 0.45
C ALA A 394 -14.18 4.94 0.51
N ILE A 395 -14.59 5.92 -0.30
CA ILE A 395 -14.01 7.27 -0.32
C ILE A 395 -14.34 8.01 0.99
N PHE A 396 -15.61 7.99 1.41
CA PHE A 396 -16.04 8.67 2.61
C PHE A 396 -15.24 8.25 3.85
N PHE A 397 -15.09 6.94 4.09
CA PHE A 397 -14.36 6.44 5.25
C PHE A 397 -12.84 6.62 5.15
N SER A 398 -12.28 6.73 3.92
CA SER A 398 -10.86 7.10 3.75
C SER A 398 -10.59 8.52 4.23
N LEU A 399 -11.51 9.45 3.97
CA LEU A 399 -11.40 10.84 4.40
C LEU A 399 -11.79 11.05 5.86
N LEU A 400 -12.89 10.43 6.29
CA LEU A 400 -13.47 10.63 7.61
C LEU A 400 -12.44 10.46 8.72
N ARG A 401 -11.77 9.31 8.76
CA ARG A 401 -10.84 9.01 9.85
C ARG A 401 -9.61 9.91 9.83
N LYS A 402 -8.96 10.03 8.69
CA LYS A 402 -7.65 10.71 8.63
C LYS A 402 -7.78 12.23 8.59
N VAL A 403 -8.62 12.77 7.72
CA VAL A 403 -8.73 14.21 7.51
C VAL A 403 -9.66 14.84 8.55
N PHE A 404 -10.85 14.24 8.78
CA PHE A 404 -11.84 14.88 9.63
C PHE A 404 -11.73 14.52 11.12
N ILE A 405 -11.00 13.47 11.48
CA ILE A 405 -10.84 13.08 12.89
C ILE A 405 -9.38 13.22 13.32
N VAL A 406 -8.42 12.51 12.69
CA VAL A 406 -7.01 12.49 13.17
C VAL A 406 -6.38 13.88 13.08
N VAL A 407 -6.45 14.58 11.94
CA VAL A 407 -5.80 15.87 11.76
C VAL A 407 -6.33 16.90 12.79
N PRO A 408 -7.64 17.13 12.95
CA PRO A 408 -8.14 18.04 13.99
C PRO A 408 -7.74 17.60 15.41
N LEU A 409 -7.82 16.32 15.76
CA LEU A 409 -7.44 15.84 17.08
C LEU A 409 -5.95 16.01 17.36
N THR A 410 -5.08 15.90 16.34
CA THR A 410 -3.64 16.13 16.47
C THR A 410 -3.30 17.55 16.92
N TYR A 411 -4.14 18.52 16.62
CA TYR A 411 -4.00 19.91 17.11
C TYR A 411 -4.84 20.17 18.37
N LEU A 412 -6.07 19.70 18.40
CA LEU A 412 -7.01 20.00 19.50
C LEU A 412 -6.56 19.36 20.82
N MET A 413 -6.14 18.10 20.82
CA MET A 413 -5.76 17.43 22.07
C MET A 413 -4.49 18.01 22.71
N PRO A 414 -3.41 18.32 21.98
CA PRO A 414 -2.22 18.95 22.56
C PRO A 414 -2.46 20.37 23.07
N TYR A 415 -3.16 21.19 22.29
CA TYR A 415 -3.28 22.62 22.56
C TYR A 415 -4.53 22.98 23.37
N ALA A 416 -5.72 22.54 22.95
CA ALA A 416 -6.97 22.91 23.62
C ALA A 416 -7.24 22.07 24.88
N LEU A 417 -6.87 20.79 24.89
CA LEU A 417 -7.01 19.93 26.07
C LEU A 417 -5.74 19.88 26.92
N HIS A 418 -4.70 20.67 26.57
CA HIS A 418 -3.43 20.77 27.29
C HIS A 418 -2.71 19.43 27.53
N MET A 419 -2.90 18.45 26.63
CA MET A 419 -2.31 17.11 26.75
C MET A 419 -0.85 17.03 26.26
N GLY A 420 -0.35 18.08 25.60
CA GLY A 420 1.01 18.12 25.06
C GLY A 420 1.30 16.96 24.09
N THR A 421 2.49 16.34 24.20
CA THR A 421 2.90 15.22 23.34
C THR A 421 1.97 14.01 23.42
N LYS A 422 1.40 13.72 24.62
CA LYS A 422 0.44 12.63 24.82
C LYS A 422 -0.79 12.79 23.93
N GLY A 423 -1.25 14.02 23.73
CA GLY A 423 -2.41 14.31 22.85
C GLY A 423 -2.15 13.89 21.41
N VAL A 424 -0.94 14.09 20.89
CA VAL A 424 -0.58 13.65 19.52
C VAL A 424 -0.66 12.14 19.38
N PHE A 425 -0.10 11.39 20.34
CA PHE A 425 -0.12 9.92 20.29
C PHE A 425 -1.51 9.32 20.52
N LEU A 426 -2.39 10.00 21.27
CA LEU A 426 -3.76 9.56 21.52
C LEU A 426 -4.75 9.95 20.41
N ALA A 427 -4.39 10.88 19.52
CA ALA A 427 -5.24 11.26 18.39
C ALA A 427 -5.57 10.07 17.47
N GLU A 428 -4.58 9.20 17.18
CA GLU A 428 -4.77 8.01 16.34
C GLU A 428 -5.72 6.98 16.98
N PRO A 429 -5.52 6.50 18.23
CA PRO A 429 -6.45 5.54 18.85
C PRO A 429 -7.87 6.07 19.02
N VAL A 430 -8.05 7.35 19.37
CA VAL A 430 -9.40 7.94 19.44
C VAL A 430 -10.08 7.90 18.07
N SER A 431 -9.34 8.25 17.02
CA SER A 431 -9.86 8.19 15.66
C SER A 431 -10.18 6.75 15.20
N ASN A 432 -9.37 5.78 15.65
CA ASN A 432 -9.59 4.37 15.34
C ASN A 432 -10.91 3.88 15.96
N VAL A 433 -11.17 4.20 17.23
CA VAL A 433 -12.44 3.84 17.89
C VAL A 433 -13.62 4.45 17.15
N ILE A 434 -13.60 5.74 16.85
CA ILE A 434 -14.71 6.42 16.19
C ILE A 434 -14.83 5.97 14.73
N GLY A 435 -13.79 6.18 13.94
CA GLY A 435 -13.82 5.94 12.49
C GLY A 435 -13.92 4.47 12.13
N GLY A 436 -13.18 3.60 12.85
CA GLY A 436 -13.18 2.16 12.63
C GLY A 436 -14.53 1.53 12.95
N SER A 437 -15.11 1.86 14.13
CA SER A 437 -16.43 1.36 14.54
C SER A 437 -17.51 1.81 13.58
N ILE A 438 -17.57 3.09 13.23
CA ILE A 438 -18.58 3.62 12.30
C ILE A 438 -18.44 2.95 10.92
N CYS A 439 -17.23 2.78 10.40
CA CYS A 439 -16.99 2.11 9.13
C CYS A 439 -17.50 0.67 9.13
N PHE A 440 -17.15 -0.10 10.17
CA PHE A 440 -17.54 -1.50 10.28
C PHE A 440 -19.05 -1.67 10.48
N VAL A 441 -19.66 -0.90 11.38
CA VAL A 441 -21.11 -0.91 11.61
C VAL A 441 -21.86 -0.52 10.32
N THR A 442 -21.42 0.53 9.63
CA THR A 442 -22.02 0.91 8.35
C THR A 442 -21.90 -0.20 7.31
N MET A 443 -20.77 -0.89 7.26
CA MET A 443 -20.59 -2.05 6.39
C MET A 443 -21.61 -3.15 6.72
N LEU A 444 -21.77 -3.51 7.98
CA LEU A 444 -22.75 -4.51 8.39
C LEU A 444 -24.19 -4.08 8.04
N CYS A 445 -24.56 -2.83 8.34
CA CYS A 445 -25.90 -2.30 8.08
C CYS A 445 -26.25 -2.12 6.61
N THR A 446 -25.26 -1.97 5.74
CA THR A 446 -25.50 -1.75 4.30
C THR A 446 -25.33 -3.03 3.48
N VAL A 447 -24.25 -3.79 3.73
CA VAL A 447 -23.90 -4.96 2.93
C VAL A 447 -24.73 -6.19 3.32
N LEU A 448 -24.93 -6.48 4.62
CA LEU A 448 -25.69 -7.67 5.02
C LEU A 448 -27.16 -7.67 4.55
N PRO A 449 -27.92 -6.57 4.64
CA PRO A 449 -29.28 -6.52 4.09
C PRO A 449 -29.33 -6.68 2.57
N GLU A 450 -28.34 -6.11 1.86
CA GLU A 450 -28.23 -6.27 0.42
C GLU A 450 -28.00 -7.74 0.03
N LEU A 451 -27.03 -8.40 0.69
CA LEU A 451 -26.77 -9.81 0.45
C LEU A 451 -27.96 -10.70 0.78
N LYS A 452 -28.75 -10.37 1.82
CA LYS A 452 -30.02 -11.07 2.13
C LYS A 452 -31.07 -10.88 1.03
N LYS A 453 -31.14 -9.70 0.41
CA LYS A 453 -32.04 -9.46 -0.73
C LYS A 453 -31.63 -10.25 -1.98
N MET A 454 -30.35 -10.48 -2.18
CA MET A 454 -29.82 -11.29 -3.27
C MET A 454 -30.06 -12.81 -3.07
N GLU A 455 -30.39 -13.25 -1.85
CA GLU A 455 -30.73 -14.65 -1.54
C GLU A 455 -32.20 -15.00 -1.86
N LYS A 456 -33.08 -13.96 -1.96
CA LYS A 456 -34.49 -14.08 -2.35
C LYS A 456 -34.64 -13.98 -3.87
#